data_7796c603bd987ed6a2b87ee1f319ca72
#
_entry.id   7796c603bd987ed6a2b87ee1f319ca72
#
_cell.length_a   1.000
_cell.length_b   1.000
_cell.length_c   1.000
_cell.angle_alpha   90.00
_cell.angle_beta   90.00
_cell.angle_gamma   90.00
#
_symmetry.space_group_name_H-M   'P 1'
#
loop_
_entity.id
_entity.type
_entity.pdbx_description
1 polymer ?
#
loop_
_entity_poly.entity_id
_entity_poly.type
_entity_poly.pdbx_seq_one_letter_code
_entity_poly.pdbx_strand_id
1 'polypeptide(L)'
;MSIRLTIIEQMEQIAREHGKILAPLKEDLMLADCGLDSLGFAVLVARLEDRLGIDPFSAAEEAVFPVTLGDFVKVYEQPWRA
;
A
#
# COMPACT_ATOMS: atom_id res chain seq x y z
N MET A 1 12.79 -6.10 -9.53
CA MET A 1 12.25 -5.10 -8.59
C MET A 1 11.24 -5.77 -7.67
N SER A 2 11.29 -5.49 -6.39
CA SER A 2 10.36 -6.06 -5.42
C SER A 2 9.16 -5.14 -5.24
N ILE A 3 7.96 -5.66 -5.45
CA ILE A 3 6.72 -4.93 -5.21
C ILE A 3 6.64 -4.53 -3.73
N ARG A 4 7.00 -5.45 -2.84
CA ARG A 4 7.03 -5.18 -1.39
C ARG A 4 7.93 -3.99 -1.06
N LEU A 5 9.15 -3.97 -1.61
CA LEU A 5 10.08 -2.86 -1.35
C LEU A 5 9.54 -1.54 -1.87
N THR A 6 8.95 -1.55 -3.05
CA THR A 6 8.34 -0.35 -3.62
C THR A 6 7.25 0.20 -2.72
N ILE A 7 6.38 -0.68 -2.20
CA ILE A 7 5.31 -0.28 -1.29
C ILE A 7 5.90 0.32 -0.01
N ILE A 8 6.87 -0.36 0.60
CA ILE A 8 7.49 0.09 1.83
C ILE A 8 8.17 1.44 1.63
N GLU A 9 8.92 1.61 0.55
CA GLU A 9 9.59 2.87 0.24
C GLU A 9 8.61 4.02 0.09
N GLN A 10 7.48 3.79 -0.58
CA GLN A 10 6.47 4.83 -0.75
C GLN A 10 5.79 5.16 0.57
N MET A 11 5.51 4.16 1.41
CA MET A 11 4.95 4.40 2.73
C MET A 11 5.87 5.27 3.58
N GLU A 12 7.16 4.94 3.59
CA GLU A 12 8.15 5.72 4.34
C GLU A 12 8.26 7.15 3.82
N GLN A 13 8.26 7.31 2.52
CA GLN A 13 8.36 8.62 1.88
C GLN A 13 7.14 9.50 2.23
N ILE A 14 5.94 8.92 2.13
CA ILE A 14 4.70 9.63 2.45
C ILE A 14 4.68 10.00 3.93
N ALA A 15 5.09 9.09 4.80
CA ALA A 15 5.15 9.37 6.24
C ALA A 15 6.06 10.58 6.52
N ARG A 16 7.22 10.64 5.88
CA ARG A 16 8.13 11.79 6.04
C ARG A 16 7.49 13.08 5.54
N GLU A 17 6.84 13.03 4.37
CA GLU A 17 6.19 14.20 3.77
C GLU A 17 5.04 14.73 4.62
N HIS A 18 4.31 13.82 5.26
CA HIS A 18 3.15 14.17 6.07
C HIS A 18 3.45 14.33 7.57
N GLY A 19 4.71 14.19 7.96
CA GLY A 19 5.09 14.31 9.36
C GLY A 19 4.54 13.18 10.24
N LYS A 20 4.38 11.99 9.67
CA LYS A 20 3.87 10.82 10.38
C LYS A 20 5.01 9.87 10.75
N ILE A 21 4.80 9.10 11.81
CA ILE A 21 5.74 8.07 12.25
C ILE A 21 5.11 6.71 11.99
N LEU A 22 5.82 5.90 11.20
CA LEU A 22 5.34 4.56 10.89
C LEU A 22 5.65 3.59 12.03
N ALA A 23 4.69 2.71 12.32
CA ALA A 23 4.94 1.55 13.16
C ALA A 23 5.87 0.58 12.41
N PRO A 24 6.51 -0.40 13.10
CA PRO A 24 7.35 -1.39 12.41
C PRO A 24 6.55 -2.10 11.31
N LEU A 25 7.06 -2.09 10.08
CA LEU A 25 6.36 -2.60 8.91
C LEU A 25 6.52 -4.12 8.80
N LYS A 26 5.69 -4.83 9.55
CA LYS A 26 5.65 -6.30 9.57
C LYS A 26 4.42 -6.78 8.80
N GLU A 27 4.46 -8.03 8.39
CA GLU A 27 3.36 -8.65 7.64
C GLU A 27 2.03 -8.59 8.38
N ASP A 28 2.05 -8.81 9.68
CA ASP A 28 0.87 -8.84 10.53
C ASP A 28 0.46 -7.46 11.05
N LEU A 29 1.16 -6.41 10.68
CA LEU A 29 0.81 -5.05 11.09
C LEU A 29 -0.56 -4.68 10.50
N MET A 30 -1.49 -4.29 11.37
CA MET A 30 -2.78 -3.77 10.92
C MET A 30 -2.57 -2.43 10.22
N LEU A 31 -3.15 -2.27 9.04
CA LEU A 31 -3.00 -1.02 8.29
C LEU A 31 -3.54 0.18 9.07
N ALA A 32 -4.59 -0.03 9.87
CA ALA A 32 -5.14 1.03 10.72
C ALA A 32 -4.15 1.52 11.78
N ASP A 33 -3.15 0.70 12.13
CA ASP A 33 -2.16 1.00 13.15
C ASP A 33 -0.80 1.39 12.59
N CYS A 34 -0.66 1.48 11.27
CA CYS A 34 0.65 1.70 10.66
C CYS A 34 1.17 3.12 10.81
N GLY A 35 0.30 4.09 11.05
CA GLY A 35 0.70 5.48 11.22
C GLY A 35 0.24 6.41 10.10
N LEU A 36 -0.15 5.88 8.95
CA LEU A 36 -0.71 6.68 7.87
C LEU A 36 -2.20 6.87 8.07
N ASP A 37 -2.69 8.07 7.74
CA ASP A 37 -4.13 8.36 7.76
C ASP A 37 -4.76 8.06 6.40
N SER A 38 -6.06 8.36 6.26
CA SER A 38 -6.79 8.12 5.02
C SER A 38 -6.18 8.84 3.83
N LEU A 39 -5.72 10.07 4.03
CA LEU A 39 -5.07 10.83 2.99
C LEU A 39 -3.77 10.18 2.58
N GLY A 40 -2.97 9.71 3.54
CA GLY A 40 -1.73 9.01 3.29
C GLY A 40 -1.94 7.76 2.45
N PHE A 41 -2.97 6.98 2.76
CA PHE A 41 -3.31 5.80 1.97
C PHE A 41 -3.78 6.14 0.57
N ALA A 42 -4.57 7.20 0.41
CA ALA A 42 -5.00 7.63 -0.91
C ALA A 42 -3.80 8.02 -1.79
N VAL A 43 -2.84 8.74 -1.20
CA VAL A 43 -1.61 9.10 -1.90
C VAL A 43 -0.78 7.86 -2.23
N LEU A 44 -0.71 6.91 -1.28
CA LEU A 44 0.03 5.66 -1.49
C LEU A 44 -0.52 4.88 -2.69
N VAL A 45 -1.84 4.70 -2.74
CA VAL A 45 -2.48 3.97 -3.84
C VAL A 45 -2.22 4.67 -5.17
N ALA A 46 -2.34 6.00 -5.20
CA ALA A 46 -2.09 6.78 -6.41
C ALA A 46 -0.64 6.64 -6.89
N ARG A 47 0.32 6.69 -5.97
CA ARG A 47 1.73 6.54 -6.32
C ARG A 47 2.07 5.13 -6.79
N LEU A 48 1.46 4.13 -6.18
CA LEU A 48 1.68 2.73 -6.59
C LEU A 48 1.10 2.47 -7.97
N GLU A 49 -0.05 3.05 -8.29
CA GLU A 49 -0.60 2.97 -9.63
C GLU A 49 0.37 3.56 -10.65
N ASP A 50 0.95 4.71 -10.34
CA ASP A 50 1.90 5.38 -11.22
C ASP A 50 3.19 4.55 -11.39
N ARG A 51 3.68 3.95 -10.32
CA ARG A 51 4.94 3.22 -10.35
C ARG A 51 4.82 1.79 -10.88
N LEU A 52 3.74 1.11 -10.52
CA LEU A 52 3.55 -0.29 -10.88
C LEU A 52 2.63 -0.50 -12.06
N GLY A 53 1.89 0.54 -12.44
CA GLY A 53 0.89 0.44 -13.49
C GLY A 53 -0.29 -0.44 -13.12
N ILE A 54 -0.53 -0.63 -11.82
CA ILE A 54 -1.58 -1.51 -11.30
C ILE A 54 -2.51 -0.71 -10.39
N ASP A 55 -3.81 -0.83 -10.64
CA ASP A 55 -4.82 -0.31 -9.72
C ASP A 55 -5.77 -1.46 -9.35
N PRO A 56 -5.38 -2.26 -8.34
CA PRO A 56 -6.15 -3.45 -7.98
C PRO A 56 -7.54 -3.12 -7.42
N PHE A 57 -7.71 -1.93 -6.85
CA PHE A 57 -8.97 -1.56 -6.22
C PHE A 57 -10.02 -1.12 -7.24
N SER A 58 -9.61 -0.53 -8.36
CA SER A 58 -10.52 -0.20 -9.45
C SER A 58 -10.87 -1.41 -10.29
N ALA A 59 -9.95 -2.36 -10.42
CA ALA A 59 -10.14 -3.54 -11.25
C ALA A 59 -10.92 -4.65 -10.54
N ALA A 60 -11.00 -4.61 -9.21
CA ALA A 60 -11.65 -5.65 -8.42
C ALA A 60 -13.16 -5.55 -8.54
N GLU A 61 -13.81 -6.65 -8.88
CA GLU A 61 -15.28 -6.73 -8.92
C GLU A 61 -15.86 -6.77 -7.51
N GLU A 62 -15.08 -7.30 -6.55
CA GLU A 62 -15.45 -7.32 -5.14
C GLU A 62 -14.55 -6.39 -4.36
N ALA A 63 -15.15 -5.60 -3.48
CA ALA A 63 -14.41 -4.69 -2.63
C ALA A 63 -13.79 -5.48 -1.47
N VAL A 64 -12.64 -6.09 -1.73
CA VAL A 64 -11.86 -6.76 -0.67
C VAL A 64 -10.81 -5.77 -0.20
N PHE A 65 -11.01 -5.24 1.00
CA PHE A 65 -10.05 -4.31 1.59
C PHE A 65 -9.02 -5.08 2.42
N PRO A 66 -7.73 -4.86 2.16
CA PRO A 66 -6.71 -5.51 2.97
C PRO A 66 -6.75 -4.98 4.40
N VAL A 67 -6.49 -5.85 5.36
CA VAL A 67 -6.51 -5.51 6.78
C VAL A 67 -5.08 -5.32 7.30
N THR A 68 -4.16 -6.17 6.86
CA THR A 68 -2.76 -6.11 7.28
C THR A 68 -1.87 -5.66 6.14
N LEU A 69 -0.63 -5.29 6.48
CA LEU A 69 0.37 -4.92 5.48
C LEU A 69 0.63 -6.09 4.52
N GLY A 70 0.70 -7.31 5.05
CA GLY A 70 0.88 -8.50 4.21
C GLY A 70 -0.24 -8.68 3.21
N ASP A 71 -1.48 -8.46 3.64
CA ASP A 71 -2.64 -8.52 2.74
C ASP A 71 -2.55 -7.45 1.66
N PHE A 72 -2.12 -6.24 2.03
CA PHE A 72 -1.98 -5.13 1.09
C PHE A 72 -0.93 -5.45 0.02
N VAL A 73 0.21 -5.98 0.43
CA VAL A 73 1.27 -6.37 -0.49
C VAL A 73 0.78 -7.48 -1.44
N LYS A 74 0.06 -8.46 -0.91
CA LYS A 74 -0.48 -9.56 -1.72
C LYS A 74 -1.42 -9.09 -2.81
N VAL A 75 -2.22 -8.07 -2.54
CA VAL A 75 -3.13 -7.50 -3.54
C VAL A 75 -2.34 -7.03 -4.75
N TYR A 76 -1.18 -6.42 -4.54
CA TYR A 76 -0.33 -5.94 -5.63
C TYR A 76 0.53 -7.02 -6.26
N GLU A 77 0.78 -8.11 -5.54
CA GLU A 77 1.60 -9.22 -6.05
C GLU A 77 0.81 -10.22 -6.90
N GLN A 78 -0.49 -10.10 -6.98
CA GLN A 78 -1.31 -10.99 -7.80
C GLN A 78 -0.96 -10.83 -9.28
N PRO A 79 -1.13 -11.88 -10.10
CA PRO A 79 -0.80 -11.80 -11.52
C PRO A 79 -1.80 -10.93 -12.28
N TRP A 80 -1.54 -9.64 -12.31
CA TRP A 80 -2.36 -8.68 -13.04
C TRP A 80 -2.02 -8.75 -14.52
N ARG A 81 -3.04 -8.81 -15.34
CA ARG A 81 -2.87 -8.79 -16.79
C ARG A 81 -3.22 -7.40 -17.31
N ALA A 82 -2.36 -6.93 -18.19
CA ALA A 82 -2.59 -5.67 -18.87
C ALA A 82 -3.80 -5.79 -19.81
#